data_8d07cb8436b9c66a865ede871cf47026
#
_entry.id   8d07cb8436b9c66a865ede871cf47026
#
_cell.length_a   1.000
_cell.length_b   1.000
_cell.length_c   1.000
_cell.angle_alpha   90.00
_cell.angle_beta   90.00
_cell.angle_gamma   90.00
#
_symmetry.space_group_name_H-M   'P 1'
#
loop_
_entity.id
_entity.type
_entity.pdbx_description
1 polymer ?
#
loop_
_entity_poly.entity_id
_entity_poly.type
_entity_poly.pdbx_seq_one_letter_code
_entity_poly.pdbx_strand_id
1 'polypeptide(L)'
;MLSCIRRAVFPYLMVACCAAQQPTPQGAPTPGSAADLVQRGVKLSRDGKQDQAIALYKQALDKTPDFYQAHLETGVALDLKGEYAKAQEHLTKAVEVAPADSKEQALRALAFSYAFQGDAFKAAEPEMQVFNARLTKGDSVAAAEACNELARIYLELGDPDHAYKWYKMGYDTVSRKPDLSEADKNLWLFRWESAQARIAARRGNADEAQQHLRGAKVALDKANNPDQMRFYPYLMGYAAFYAGDYKTAIAEFQKADQRDPFILVLLGQAYEKSGDASQARDYYRKVLEINFHNPTNAFARPLAKKKLDAGS
;
A
#
# COMPACT_ATOMS: atom_id res chain seq x y z
N MET A 1 -15.51 22.76 34.45
CA MET A 1 -14.31 22.76 33.62
C MET A 1 -14.27 21.42 32.87
N LEU A 2 -14.79 21.38 31.65
CA LEU A 2 -14.86 20.17 30.82
C LEU A 2 -13.55 20.07 30.04
N SER A 3 -12.76 19.05 30.37
CA SER A 3 -11.54 18.70 29.68
C SER A 3 -11.91 18.06 28.33
N CYS A 4 -11.65 18.76 27.23
CA CYS A 4 -11.69 18.19 25.89
C CYS A 4 -10.52 17.21 25.70
N ILE A 5 -10.78 15.94 25.89
CA ILE A 5 -9.85 14.88 25.47
C ILE A 5 -9.92 14.81 23.94
N ARG A 6 -8.94 15.42 23.28
CA ARG A 6 -8.68 15.18 21.85
C ARG A 6 -8.24 13.75 21.69
N ARG A 7 -9.14 12.88 21.23
CA ARG A 7 -8.80 11.54 20.74
C ARG A 7 -7.94 11.71 19.50
N ALA A 8 -6.66 11.39 19.63
CA ALA A 8 -5.78 11.25 18.48
C ALA A 8 -6.27 10.02 17.69
N VAL A 9 -6.99 10.27 16.62
CA VAL A 9 -7.38 9.25 15.64
C VAL A 9 -6.15 9.00 14.79
N PHE A 10 -5.41 7.94 15.11
CA PHE A 10 -4.31 7.49 14.27
C PHE A 10 -4.86 6.91 12.96
N PRO A 11 -4.40 7.42 11.82
CA PRO A 11 -4.76 6.83 10.54
C PRO A 11 -4.04 5.49 10.35
N TYR A 12 -4.80 4.54 10.12
CA TYR A 12 -4.70 3.23 9.49
C TYR A 12 -3.40 2.92 8.74
N LEU A 13 -2.90 1.65 8.94
CA LEU A 13 -2.47 0.81 7.83
C LEU A 13 -3.70 0.27 7.05
N MET A 14 -4.68 1.07 6.79
CA MET A 14 -5.16 1.18 5.45
C MET A 14 -4.00 1.81 4.70
N VAL A 15 -3.60 1.20 3.64
CA VAL A 15 -3.25 1.98 2.49
C VAL A 15 -4.19 3.17 2.53
N ALA A 16 -3.71 4.28 3.09
CA ALA A 16 -4.40 5.52 2.88
C ALA A 16 -4.50 5.60 1.37
N CYS A 17 -5.71 5.41 0.83
CA CYS A 17 -6.03 6.11 -0.39
C CYS A 17 -5.27 7.41 -0.25
N CYS A 18 -4.37 7.75 -1.16
CA CYS A 18 -3.93 9.11 -1.32
C CYS A 18 -5.19 9.95 -1.60
N ALA A 19 -6.00 10.17 -0.54
CA ALA A 19 -6.78 11.36 -0.45
C ALA A 19 -5.68 12.42 -0.30
N ALA A 20 -5.26 13.00 -1.44
CA ALA A 20 -4.54 14.23 -1.43
C ALA A 20 -5.17 15.07 -0.33
N GLN A 21 -4.39 15.44 0.70
CA GLN A 21 -4.80 16.50 1.59
C GLN A 21 -5.14 17.63 0.65
N GLN A 22 -6.44 17.93 0.57
CA GLN A 22 -6.91 19.01 -0.29
C GLN A 22 -6.23 20.27 0.23
N PRO A 23 -5.46 21.01 -0.59
CA PRO A 23 -5.10 22.36 -0.25
C PRO A 23 -6.41 23.09 0.05
N THR A 24 -6.37 24.02 1.02
CA THR A 24 -7.46 24.95 1.37
C THR A 24 -8.30 25.29 0.15
N PRO A 25 -9.64 25.42 0.24
CA PRO A 25 -10.53 25.47 -0.90
C PRO A 25 -10.12 26.64 -1.84
N GLN A 26 -9.23 26.36 -2.74
CA GLN A 26 -9.04 27.14 -3.95
C GLN A 26 -10.32 26.89 -4.76
N GLY A 27 -10.97 27.96 -5.19
CA GLY A 27 -12.15 27.89 -6.03
C GLY A 27 -11.98 26.89 -7.17
N ALA A 28 -13.09 26.32 -7.65
CA ALA A 28 -13.04 25.32 -8.73
C ALA A 28 -12.11 25.80 -9.85
N PRO A 29 -11.23 24.94 -10.39
CA PRO A 29 -10.28 25.35 -11.41
C PRO A 29 -11.02 25.89 -12.63
N THR A 30 -10.43 26.93 -13.27
CA THR A 30 -10.99 27.53 -14.47
C THR A 30 -11.20 26.45 -15.54
N PRO A 31 -12.40 26.35 -16.13
CA PRO A 31 -12.68 25.35 -17.17
C PRO A 31 -11.63 25.35 -18.30
N GLY A 32 -11.10 24.19 -18.66
CA GLY A 32 -10.07 24.01 -19.67
C GLY A 32 -8.64 24.38 -19.24
N SER A 33 -8.42 24.78 -17.99
CA SER A 33 -7.07 24.93 -17.43
C SER A 33 -6.38 23.56 -17.26
N ALA A 34 -5.04 23.55 -17.10
CA ALA A 34 -4.30 22.31 -16.79
C ALA A 34 -4.85 21.61 -15.54
N ALA A 35 -5.19 22.36 -14.51
CA ALA A 35 -5.77 21.83 -13.27
C ALA A 35 -7.17 21.21 -13.48
N ASP A 36 -8.05 21.83 -14.28
CA ASP A 36 -9.36 21.27 -14.65
C ASP A 36 -9.21 19.95 -15.43
N LEU A 37 -8.30 19.93 -16.41
CA LEU A 37 -8.04 18.73 -17.20
C LEU A 37 -7.55 17.58 -16.32
N VAL A 38 -6.64 17.84 -15.37
CA VAL A 38 -6.16 16.83 -14.42
C VAL A 38 -7.30 16.36 -13.52
N GLN A 39 -8.10 17.25 -12.96
CA GLN A 39 -9.22 16.88 -12.09
C GLN A 39 -10.25 15.97 -12.81
N ARG A 40 -10.55 16.27 -14.06
CA ARG A 40 -11.42 15.43 -14.89
C ARG A 40 -10.77 14.08 -15.21
N GLY A 41 -9.46 14.08 -15.50
CA GLY A 41 -8.69 12.86 -15.73
C GLY A 41 -8.68 11.94 -14.52
N VAL A 42 -8.50 12.48 -13.31
CA VAL A 42 -8.55 11.71 -12.04
C VAL A 42 -9.89 10.99 -11.86
N LYS A 43 -11.00 11.64 -12.23
CA LYS A 43 -12.32 10.99 -12.21
C LYS A 43 -12.36 9.78 -13.16
N LEU A 44 -11.88 9.96 -14.39
CA LEU A 44 -11.82 8.89 -15.38
C LEU A 44 -10.92 7.75 -14.94
N SER A 45 -9.77 8.05 -14.35
CA SER A 45 -8.83 7.05 -13.84
C SER A 45 -9.46 6.20 -12.71
N ARG A 46 -10.19 6.83 -11.80
CA ARG A 46 -10.95 6.12 -10.75
C ARG A 46 -12.02 5.19 -11.32
N ASP A 47 -12.64 5.59 -12.42
CA ASP A 47 -13.63 4.78 -13.15
C ASP A 47 -12.99 3.70 -14.05
N GLY A 48 -11.66 3.50 -13.97
CA GLY A 48 -10.94 2.53 -14.79
C GLY A 48 -10.70 2.95 -16.25
N LYS A 49 -11.03 4.19 -16.63
CA LYS A 49 -10.90 4.72 -18.00
C LYS A 49 -9.52 5.34 -18.22
N GLN A 50 -8.45 4.53 -18.04
CA GLN A 50 -7.09 5.02 -18.00
C GLN A 50 -6.65 5.74 -19.28
N ASP A 51 -7.01 5.24 -20.47
CA ASP A 51 -6.64 5.87 -21.74
C ASP A 51 -7.26 7.27 -21.89
N GLN A 52 -8.51 7.43 -21.46
CA GLN A 52 -9.19 8.73 -21.49
C GLN A 52 -8.59 9.69 -20.47
N ALA A 53 -8.19 9.20 -19.30
CA ALA A 53 -7.51 9.98 -18.28
C ALA A 53 -6.15 10.48 -18.80
N ILE A 54 -5.34 9.60 -19.36
CA ILE A 54 -4.02 9.93 -19.93
C ILE A 54 -4.14 10.98 -21.04
N ALA A 55 -5.18 10.88 -21.88
CA ALA A 55 -5.41 11.88 -22.93
C ALA A 55 -5.67 13.30 -22.37
N LEU A 56 -6.38 13.40 -21.21
CA LEU A 56 -6.57 14.69 -20.54
C LEU A 56 -5.30 15.19 -19.86
N TYR A 57 -4.53 14.28 -19.24
CA TYR A 57 -3.25 14.65 -18.62
C TYR A 57 -2.25 15.15 -19.65
N LYS A 58 -2.21 14.54 -20.86
CA LYS A 58 -1.40 15.02 -21.96
C LYS A 58 -1.80 16.45 -22.36
N GLN A 59 -3.09 16.73 -22.52
CA GLN A 59 -3.56 18.09 -22.80
C GLN A 59 -3.17 19.09 -21.70
N ALA A 60 -3.13 18.66 -20.45
CA ALA A 60 -2.66 19.48 -19.33
C ALA A 60 -1.15 19.79 -19.46
N LEU A 61 -0.34 18.77 -19.81
CA LEU A 61 1.11 18.93 -20.03
C LEU A 61 1.43 19.74 -21.28
N ASP A 62 0.62 19.66 -22.34
CA ASP A 62 0.76 20.53 -23.53
C ASP A 62 0.58 22.02 -23.18
N LYS A 63 -0.22 22.33 -22.15
CA LYS A 63 -0.43 23.70 -21.64
C LYS A 63 0.64 24.12 -20.62
N THR A 64 1.05 23.19 -19.78
CA THR A 64 1.97 23.43 -18.67
C THR A 64 2.91 22.22 -18.53
N PRO A 65 4.06 22.22 -19.25
CA PRO A 65 4.94 21.05 -19.36
C PRO A 65 5.48 20.52 -18.01
N ASP A 66 5.71 21.40 -17.04
CA ASP A 66 6.21 21.03 -15.71
C ASP A 66 5.09 20.94 -14.64
N PHE A 67 3.85 20.69 -15.06
CA PHE A 67 2.73 20.60 -14.11
C PHE A 67 2.84 19.31 -13.30
N TYR A 68 3.30 19.44 -12.07
CA TYR A 68 3.53 18.32 -11.12
C TYR A 68 2.42 17.30 -11.14
N GLN A 69 1.17 17.77 -10.93
CA GLN A 69 0.02 16.88 -10.79
C GLN A 69 -0.29 16.09 -12.07
N ALA A 70 -0.08 16.68 -13.25
CA ALA A 70 -0.28 15.99 -14.51
C ALA A 70 0.76 14.87 -14.71
N HIS A 71 2.03 15.10 -14.36
CA HIS A 71 3.04 14.05 -14.37
C HIS A 71 2.73 12.93 -13.38
N LEU A 72 2.38 13.26 -12.14
CA LEU A 72 2.03 12.29 -11.11
C LEU A 72 0.89 11.38 -11.59
N GLU A 73 -0.24 11.96 -12.01
CA GLU A 73 -1.43 11.22 -12.41
C GLU A 73 -1.26 10.44 -13.71
N THR A 74 -0.39 10.94 -14.63
CA THR A 74 -0.02 10.18 -15.84
C THR A 74 0.74 8.91 -15.46
N GLY A 75 1.74 9.01 -14.57
CA GLY A 75 2.50 7.87 -14.12
C GLY A 75 1.62 6.84 -13.41
N VAL A 76 0.75 7.29 -12.50
CA VAL A 76 -0.25 6.45 -11.82
C VAL A 76 -1.13 5.68 -12.80
N ALA A 77 -1.68 6.36 -13.81
CA ALA A 77 -2.54 5.73 -14.80
C ALA A 77 -1.78 4.72 -15.69
N LEU A 78 -0.53 5.01 -16.02
CA LEU A 78 0.34 4.11 -16.79
C LEU A 78 0.70 2.84 -16.00
N ASP A 79 0.96 2.93 -14.69
CA ASP A 79 1.18 1.77 -13.82
C ASP A 79 -0.05 0.86 -13.79
N LEU A 80 -1.24 1.43 -13.64
CA LEU A 80 -2.50 0.68 -13.67
C LEU A 80 -2.75 -0.04 -15.00
N LYS A 81 -2.20 0.49 -16.10
CA LYS A 81 -2.19 -0.18 -17.41
C LYS A 81 -1.12 -1.25 -17.55
N GLY A 82 -0.05 -1.20 -16.75
CA GLY A 82 1.13 -2.04 -16.85
C GLY A 82 2.23 -1.48 -17.76
N GLU A 83 2.19 -0.17 -18.07
CA GLU A 83 3.21 0.53 -18.87
C GLU A 83 4.29 1.13 -17.96
N TYR A 84 4.94 0.27 -17.15
CA TYR A 84 5.79 0.67 -16.02
C TYR A 84 6.96 1.59 -16.39
N ALA A 85 7.65 1.33 -17.50
CA ALA A 85 8.78 2.17 -17.93
C ALA A 85 8.35 3.63 -18.15
N LYS A 86 7.23 3.84 -18.87
CA LYS A 86 6.69 5.18 -19.10
C LYS A 86 6.14 5.80 -17.82
N ALA A 87 5.56 4.99 -16.93
CA ALA A 87 5.09 5.45 -15.63
C ALA A 87 6.26 6.03 -14.82
N GLN A 88 7.39 5.33 -14.77
CA GLN A 88 8.59 5.76 -14.05
C GLN A 88 9.19 7.05 -14.64
N GLU A 89 9.18 7.25 -15.96
CA GLU A 89 9.60 8.50 -16.59
C GLU A 89 8.75 9.68 -16.06
N HIS A 90 7.44 9.55 -16.09
CA HIS A 90 6.52 10.58 -15.59
C HIS A 90 6.65 10.79 -14.08
N LEU A 91 6.76 9.72 -13.29
CA LEU A 91 6.89 9.81 -11.83
C LEU A 91 8.24 10.40 -11.41
N THR A 92 9.33 10.09 -12.12
CA THR A 92 10.62 10.75 -11.91
C THR A 92 10.50 12.24 -12.19
N LYS A 93 9.86 12.63 -13.29
CA LYS A 93 9.61 14.05 -13.57
C LYS A 93 8.73 14.70 -12.50
N ALA A 94 7.71 13.99 -12.01
CA ALA A 94 6.90 14.47 -10.89
C ALA A 94 7.75 14.70 -9.63
N VAL A 95 8.70 13.80 -9.31
CA VAL A 95 9.65 14.00 -8.20
C VAL A 95 10.52 15.23 -8.41
N GLU A 96 11.00 15.49 -9.64
CA GLU A 96 11.84 16.65 -9.94
C GLU A 96 11.11 17.98 -9.75
N VAL A 97 9.87 18.08 -10.25
CA VAL A 97 9.10 19.33 -10.27
C VAL A 97 8.15 19.49 -9.09
N ALA A 98 8.12 18.52 -8.17
CA ALA A 98 7.22 18.55 -7.02
C ALA A 98 7.48 19.74 -6.09
N PRO A 99 6.45 20.50 -5.69
CA PRO A 99 6.54 21.41 -4.55
C PRO A 99 7.01 20.67 -3.29
N ALA A 100 7.64 21.38 -2.36
CA ALA A 100 8.25 20.79 -1.16
C ALA A 100 7.27 19.96 -0.31
N ASP A 101 6.03 20.41 -0.20
CA ASP A 101 4.94 19.72 0.53
C ASP A 101 4.36 18.52 -0.21
N SER A 102 4.60 18.40 -1.52
CA SER A 102 4.15 17.30 -2.37
C SER A 102 5.27 16.30 -2.73
N LYS A 103 6.51 16.59 -2.34
CA LYS A 103 7.70 15.79 -2.67
C LYS A 103 7.58 14.35 -2.17
N GLU A 104 7.08 14.19 -0.95
CA GLU A 104 6.89 12.87 -0.34
C GLU A 104 5.88 12.03 -1.13
N GLN A 105 4.78 12.64 -1.58
CA GLN A 105 3.77 11.95 -2.39
C GLN A 105 4.37 11.45 -3.72
N ALA A 106 5.18 12.27 -4.38
CA ALA A 106 5.84 11.89 -5.62
C ALA A 106 6.84 10.74 -5.43
N LEU A 107 7.65 10.79 -4.37
CA LEU A 107 8.60 9.74 -4.03
C LEU A 107 7.91 8.41 -3.76
N ARG A 108 6.83 8.41 -2.97
CA ARG A 108 6.05 7.20 -2.70
C ARG A 108 5.39 6.64 -3.97
N ALA A 109 4.86 7.51 -4.84
CA ALA A 109 4.30 7.05 -6.10
C ALA A 109 5.36 6.37 -6.99
N LEU A 110 6.58 6.92 -7.03
CA LEU A 110 7.70 6.31 -7.76
C LEU A 110 8.13 4.96 -7.14
N ALA A 111 8.18 4.86 -5.81
CA ALA A 111 8.45 3.60 -5.12
C ALA A 111 7.41 2.52 -5.46
N PHE A 112 6.13 2.88 -5.47
CA PHE A 112 5.06 1.95 -5.83
C PHE A 112 5.14 1.53 -7.29
N SER A 113 5.54 2.42 -8.20
CA SER A 113 5.76 2.07 -9.61
C SER A 113 6.84 0.98 -9.76
N TYR A 114 7.95 1.10 -9.03
CA TYR A 114 8.93 0.01 -8.98
C TYR A 114 8.37 -1.27 -8.38
N ALA A 115 7.51 -1.18 -7.36
CA ALA A 115 6.83 -2.35 -6.80
C ALA A 115 5.85 -2.99 -7.79
N PHE A 116 5.12 -2.22 -8.61
CA PHE A 116 4.29 -2.73 -9.71
C PHE A 116 5.10 -3.51 -10.74
N GLN A 117 6.33 -3.07 -11.01
CA GLN A 117 7.26 -3.77 -11.90
C GLN A 117 7.91 -4.99 -11.23
N GLY A 118 7.83 -5.13 -9.91
CA GLY A 118 8.45 -6.20 -9.14
C GLY A 118 9.90 -5.91 -8.71
N ASP A 119 10.34 -4.65 -8.73
CA ASP A 119 11.70 -4.23 -8.38
C ASP A 119 11.75 -3.58 -6.99
N ALA A 120 11.88 -4.44 -5.94
CA ALA A 120 11.96 -3.98 -4.56
C ALA A 120 13.22 -3.13 -4.28
N PHE A 121 14.33 -3.40 -4.98
CA PHE A 121 15.57 -2.67 -4.75
C PHE A 121 15.50 -1.23 -5.25
N LYS A 122 14.88 -1.02 -6.42
CA LYS A 122 14.66 0.36 -6.92
C LYS A 122 13.60 1.11 -6.11
N ALA A 123 12.61 0.41 -5.55
CA ALA A 123 11.63 1.02 -4.64
C ALA A 123 12.28 1.55 -3.35
N ALA A 124 13.43 1.00 -2.94
CA ALA A 124 14.07 1.36 -1.69
C ALA A 124 14.60 2.80 -1.66
N GLU A 125 15.14 3.32 -2.76
CA GLU A 125 15.73 4.66 -2.77
C GLU A 125 14.70 5.76 -2.48
N PRO A 126 13.58 5.88 -3.21
CA PRO A 126 12.57 6.88 -2.91
C PRO A 126 11.93 6.69 -1.53
N GLU A 127 11.70 5.46 -1.05
CA GLU A 127 11.20 5.22 0.31
C GLU A 127 12.19 5.63 1.40
N MET A 128 13.49 5.44 1.18
CA MET A 128 14.52 5.94 2.10
C MET A 128 14.54 7.46 2.17
N GLN A 129 14.31 8.16 1.05
CA GLN A 129 14.18 9.61 1.06
C GLN A 129 12.96 10.06 1.89
N VAL A 130 11.83 9.35 1.77
CA VAL A 130 10.64 9.60 2.60
C VAL A 130 10.94 9.37 4.08
N PHE A 131 11.56 8.25 4.44
CA PHE A 131 11.98 7.92 5.80
C PHE A 131 12.85 9.02 6.41
N ASN A 132 13.91 9.43 5.69
CA ASN A 132 14.84 10.45 6.15
C ASN A 132 14.16 11.84 6.31
N ALA A 133 13.28 12.21 5.37
CA ALA A 133 12.54 13.46 5.44
C ALA A 133 11.62 13.52 6.67
N ARG A 134 10.97 12.40 7.02
CA ARG A 134 10.12 12.29 8.20
C ARG A 134 10.92 12.32 9.49
N LEU A 135 12.07 11.65 9.54
CA LEU A 135 12.99 11.72 10.68
C LEU A 135 13.51 13.15 10.91
N THR A 136 13.89 13.85 9.85
CA THR A 136 14.37 15.25 9.93
C THR A 136 13.28 16.18 10.48
N LYS A 137 12.00 15.89 10.20
CA LYS A 137 10.86 16.60 10.79
C LYS A 137 10.54 16.20 12.23
N GLY A 138 11.27 15.23 12.80
CA GLY A 138 11.03 14.70 14.14
C GLY A 138 9.81 13.75 14.23
N ASP A 139 9.24 13.34 13.09
CA ASP A 139 8.10 12.42 13.05
C ASP A 139 8.57 10.97 12.94
N SER A 140 9.01 10.41 14.08
CA SER A 140 9.47 9.03 14.16
C SER A 140 8.37 7.99 13.88
N VAL A 141 7.11 8.33 14.13
CA VAL A 141 5.96 7.45 13.84
C VAL A 141 5.78 7.32 12.33
N ALA A 142 5.68 8.44 11.63
CA ALA A 142 5.57 8.43 10.17
C ALA A 142 6.83 7.81 9.50
N ALA A 143 8.03 8.06 10.05
CA ALA A 143 9.26 7.41 9.57
C ALA A 143 9.18 5.88 9.71
N ALA A 144 8.72 5.37 10.86
CA ALA A 144 8.53 3.94 11.07
C ALA A 144 7.48 3.33 10.11
N GLU A 145 6.46 4.09 9.74
CA GLU A 145 5.48 3.67 8.73
C GLU A 145 6.11 3.52 7.34
N ALA A 146 7.01 4.42 6.93
CA ALA A 146 7.76 4.27 5.66
C ALA A 146 8.63 2.99 5.67
N CYS A 147 9.30 2.70 6.80
CA CYS A 147 10.03 1.44 6.94
C CYS A 147 9.12 0.22 6.77
N ASN A 148 7.93 0.23 7.38
CA ASN A 148 6.98 -0.88 7.26
C ASN A 148 6.44 -1.03 5.83
N GLU A 149 6.26 0.07 5.11
CA GLU A 149 5.82 0.08 3.72
C GLU A 149 6.89 -0.57 2.82
N LEU A 150 8.14 -0.15 2.94
CA LEU A 150 9.26 -0.74 2.21
C LEU A 150 9.50 -2.21 2.60
N ALA A 151 9.42 -2.53 3.89
CA ALA A 151 9.52 -3.91 4.35
C ALA A 151 8.46 -4.81 3.71
N ARG A 152 7.23 -4.30 3.57
CA ARG A 152 6.16 -5.04 2.89
C ARG A 152 6.46 -5.22 1.41
N ILE A 153 7.02 -4.22 0.73
CA ILE A 153 7.44 -4.35 -0.67
C ILE A 153 8.45 -5.50 -0.82
N TYR A 154 9.49 -5.53 0.00
CA TYR A 154 10.46 -6.62 -0.01
C TYR A 154 9.83 -7.98 0.27
N LEU A 155 8.98 -8.08 1.31
CA LEU A 155 8.35 -9.34 1.69
C LEU A 155 7.49 -9.92 0.57
N GLU A 156 6.61 -9.10 0.00
CA GLU A 156 5.66 -9.59 -1.00
C GLU A 156 6.32 -9.86 -2.35
N LEU A 157 7.43 -9.20 -2.64
CA LEU A 157 8.28 -9.49 -3.82
C LEU A 157 9.29 -10.63 -3.58
N GLY A 158 9.29 -11.28 -2.41
CA GLY A 158 10.00 -12.53 -2.18
C GLY A 158 11.34 -12.41 -1.45
N ASP A 159 11.62 -11.27 -0.82
CA ASP A 159 12.84 -11.04 -0.03
C ASP A 159 12.51 -10.83 1.46
N PRO A 160 12.30 -11.92 2.22
CA PRO A 160 11.98 -11.83 3.64
C PRO A 160 13.15 -11.31 4.50
N ASP A 161 14.38 -11.37 4.02
CA ASP A 161 15.56 -10.95 4.80
C ASP A 161 15.72 -9.43 4.80
N HIS A 162 15.52 -8.77 3.66
CA HIS A 162 15.44 -7.31 3.62
C HIS A 162 14.16 -6.81 4.29
N ALA A 163 13.04 -7.52 4.13
CA ALA A 163 11.81 -7.20 4.84
C ALA A 163 12.01 -7.17 6.37
N TYR A 164 12.69 -8.18 6.92
CA TYR A 164 13.02 -8.22 8.35
C TYR A 164 13.81 -6.99 8.81
N LYS A 165 14.86 -6.62 8.06
CA LYS A 165 15.70 -5.47 8.40
C LYS A 165 14.89 -4.16 8.45
N TRP A 166 14.02 -3.95 7.47
CA TRP A 166 13.18 -2.74 7.41
C TRP A 166 12.08 -2.73 8.47
N TYR A 167 11.39 -3.86 8.72
CA TYR A 167 10.43 -3.95 9.83
C TYR A 167 11.10 -3.69 11.18
N LYS A 168 12.31 -4.26 11.39
CA LYS A 168 13.08 -4.03 12.60
C LYS A 168 13.47 -2.56 12.75
N MET A 169 13.94 -1.92 11.69
CA MET A 169 14.29 -0.49 11.69
C MET A 169 13.07 0.36 12.06
N GLY A 170 11.90 0.09 11.49
CA GLY A 170 10.67 0.82 11.82
C GLY A 170 10.27 0.64 13.28
N TYR A 171 10.27 -0.60 13.79
CA TYR A 171 9.96 -0.89 15.18
C TYR A 171 10.94 -0.23 16.15
N ASP A 172 12.24 -0.33 15.88
CA ASP A 172 13.30 0.29 16.71
C ASP A 172 13.18 1.83 16.69
N THR A 173 12.83 2.42 15.56
CA THR A 173 12.67 3.88 15.40
C THR A 173 11.54 4.40 16.27
N VAL A 174 10.39 3.78 16.24
CA VAL A 174 9.24 4.24 17.03
C VAL A 174 9.37 3.87 18.52
N SER A 175 10.02 2.75 18.85
CA SER A 175 10.21 2.32 20.24
C SER A 175 11.08 3.27 21.05
N ARG A 176 11.87 4.11 20.39
CA ARG A 176 12.70 5.16 21.04
C ARG A 176 11.93 6.44 21.35
N LYS A 177 10.70 6.56 20.91
CA LYS A 177 9.86 7.73 21.19
C LYS A 177 9.42 7.70 22.66
N PRO A 178 9.82 8.71 23.49
CA PRO A 178 9.67 8.62 24.95
C PRO A 178 8.23 8.76 25.45
N ASP A 179 7.36 9.39 24.65
CA ASP A 179 6.01 9.76 25.02
C ASP A 179 4.93 8.89 24.34
N LEU A 180 5.29 7.68 23.87
CA LEU A 180 4.30 6.73 23.35
C LEU A 180 3.40 6.23 24.48
N SER A 181 2.08 6.29 24.24
CA SER A 181 1.09 5.68 25.13
C SER A 181 1.26 4.16 25.18
N GLU A 182 0.80 3.51 26.25
CA GLU A 182 0.81 2.03 26.34
C GLU A 182 -0.04 1.39 25.24
N ALA A 183 -1.13 2.02 24.83
CA ALA A 183 -1.95 1.55 23.72
C ALA A 183 -1.15 1.59 22.40
N ASP A 184 -0.41 2.68 22.14
CA ASP A 184 0.43 2.80 20.93
C ASP A 184 1.60 1.83 20.94
N LYS A 185 2.26 1.62 22.08
CA LYS A 185 3.32 0.62 22.25
C LYS A 185 2.80 -0.77 21.89
N ASN A 186 1.63 -1.14 22.41
CA ASN A 186 1.02 -2.43 22.11
C ASN A 186 0.57 -2.52 20.63
N LEU A 187 0.13 -1.41 20.02
CA LEU A 187 -0.19 -1.38 18.60
C LEU A 187 1.06 -1.59 17.72
N TRP A 188 2.18 -0.97 18.07
CA TRP A 188 3.44 -1.20 17.37
C TRP A 188 3.99 -2.60 17.60
N LEU A 189 3.82 -3.17 18.80
CA LEU A 189 4.14 -4.56 19.06
C LEU A 189 3.26 -5.51 18.21
N PHE A 190 1.95 -5.22 18.08
CA PHE A 190 1.07 -5.95 17.16
C PHE A 190 1.58 -5.91 15.71
N ARG A 191 2.01 -4.74 15.23
CA ARG A 191 2.56 -4.59 13.87
C ARG A 191 3.86 -5.39 13.69
N TRP A 192 4.73 -5.37 14.71
CA TRP A 192 5.98 -6.14 14.71
C TRP A 192 5.71 -7.64 14.70
N GLU A 193 4.89 -8.14 15.60
CA GLU A 193 4.50 -9.56 15.67
C GLU A 193 3.82 -10.00 14.37
N SER A 194 2.98 -9.16 13.79
CA SER A 194 2.33 -9.41 12.50
C SER A 194 3.35 -9.51 11.36
N ALA A 195 4.40 -8.70 11.39
CA ALA A 195 5.49 -8.76 10.41
C ALA A 195 6.27 -10.06 10.55
N GLN A 196 6.62 -10.45 11.79
CA GLN A 196 7.34 -11.70 12.07
C GLN A 196 6.51 -12.93 11.65
N ALA A 197 5.21 -12.95 11.95
CA ALA A 197 4.32 -14.03 11.52
C ALA A 197 4.33 -14.20 9.98
N ARG A 198 4.28 -13.10 9.23
CA ARG A 198 4.32 -13.15 7.76
C ARG A 198 5.68 -13.59 7.23
N ILE A 199 6.77 -13.10 7.82
CA ILE A 199 8.13 -13.51 7.45
C ILE A 199 8.33 -15.00 7.72
N ALA A 200 7.94 -15.50 8.89
CA ALA A 200 8.02 -16.92 9.22
C ALA A 200 7.19 -17.78 8.27
N ALA A 201 5.95 -17.35 7.95
CA ALA A 201 5.09 -18.02 6.97
C ALA A 201 5.75 -18.09 5.59
N ARG A 202 6.35 -17.01 5.11
CA ARG A 202 7.07 -16.96 3.82
C ARG A 202 8.31 -17.84 3.79
N ARG A 203 8.95 -18.05 4.94
CA ARG A 203 10.10 -18.97 5.11
C ARG A 203 9.68 -20.43 5.29
N GLY A 204 8.38 -20.73 5.35
CA GLY A 204 7.84 -22.07 5.60
C GLY A 204 7.90 -22.51 7.06
N ASN A 205 8.17 -21.61 8.01
CA ASN A 205 8.27 -21.90 9.44
C ASN A 205 6.89 -21.76 10.11
N ALA A 206 6.04 -22.76 9.93
CA ALA A 206 4.65 -22.71 10.40
C ALA A 206 4.52 -22.53 11.92
N ASP A 207 5.36 -23.19 12.71
CA ASP A 207 5.33 -23.11 14.18
C ASP A 207 5.72 -21.69 14.66
N GLU A 208 6.75 -21.10 14.07
CA GLU A 208 7.19 -19.74 14.35
C GLU A 208 6.11 -18.73 13.94
N ALA A 209 5.49 -18.93 12.77
CA ALA A 209 4.37 -18.11 12.34
C ALA A 209 3.20 -18.15 13.35
N GLN A 210 2.84 -19.35 13.85
CA GLN A 210 1.81 -19.50 14.86
C GLN A 210 2.18 -18.87 16.22
N GLN A 211 3.46 -18.92 16.61
CA GLN A 211 3.93 -18.24 17.82
C GLN A 211 3.73 -16.73 17.71
N HIS A 212 4.14 -16.12 16.59
CA HIS A 212 3.99 -14.69 16.34
C HIS A 212 2.53 -14.27 16.15
N LEU A 213 1.66 -15.15 15.59
CA LEU A 213 0.21 -14.91 15.56
C LEU A 213 -0.37 -14.76 16.97
N ARG A 214 0.02 -15.64 17.91
CA ARG A 214 -0.40 -15.52 19.31
C ARG A 214 0.12 -14.23 19.94
N GLY A 215 1.38 -13.87 19.70
CA GLY A 215 1.97 -12.61 20.15
C GLY A 215 1.21 -11.38 19.62
N ALA A 216 0.89 -11.40 18.33
CA ALA A 216 0.10 -10.36 17.68
C ALA A 216 -1.29 -10.21 18.32
N LYS A 217 -1.98 -11.33 18.61
CA LYS A 217 -3.29 -11.31 19.27
C LYS A 217 -3.22 -10.69 20.65
N VAL A 218 -2.25 -11.09 21.47
CA VAL A 218 -2.04 -10.54 22.82
C VAL A 218 -1.77 -9.05 22.77
N ALA A 219 -0.90 -8.61 21.87
CA ALA A 219 -0.59 -7.18 21.72
C ALA A 219 -1.81 -6.37 21.26
N LEU A 220 -2.58 -6.91 20.30
CA LEU A 220 -3.78 -6.27 19.78
C LEU A 220 -4.86 -6.13 20.87
N ASP A 221 -5.07 -7.16 21.69
CA ASP A 221 -6.03 -7.12 22.80
C ASP A 221 -5.63 -6.05 23.85
N LYS A 222 -4.32 -5.94 24.15
CA LYS A 222 -3.80 -4.90 25.06
C LYS A 222 -3.88 -3.50 24.47
N ALA A 223 -3.74 -3.35 23.15
CA ALA A 223 -3.91 -2.07 22.49
C ALA A 223 -5.35 -1.56 22.58
N ASN A 224 -6.32 -2.45 22.81
CA ASN A 224 -7.75 -2.16 22.93
C ASN A 224 -8.28 -1.25 21.80
N ASN A 225 -7.88 -1.58 20.57
CA ASN A 225 -8.22 -0.80 19.38
C ASN A 225 -9.14 -1.64 18.46
N PRO A 226 -10.47 -1.45 18.53
CA PRO A 226 -11.44 -2.22 17.73
C PRO A 226 -11.19 -2.09 16.22
N ASP A 227 -10.74 -0.93 15.77
CA ASP A 227 -10.47 -0.69 14.36
C ASP A 227 -9.32 -1.52 13.81
N GLN A 228 -8.41 -1.95 14.67
CA GLN A 228 -7.28 -2.80 14.29
C GLN A 228 -7.62 -4.30 14.33
N MET A 229 -8.65 -4.70 15.08
CA MET A 229 -9.08 -6.09 15.17
C MET A 229 -9.43 -6.71 13.81
N ARG A 230 -9.94 -5.91 12.89
CA ARG A 230 -10.30 -6.34 11.52
C ARG A 230 -9.12 -6.81 10.67
N PHE A 231 -7.86 -6.48 11.05
CA PHE A 231 -6.67 -6.94 10.32
C PHE A 231 -6.21 -8.33 10.75
N TYR A 232 -6.69 -8.84 11.89
CA TYR A 232 -6.27 -10.14 12.40
C TYR A 232 -6.72 -11.32 11.51
N PRO A 233 -7.94 -11.35 10.95
CA PRO A 233 -8.33 -12.39 9.99
C PRO A 233 -7.39 -12.45 8.76
N TYR A 234 -6.97 -11.32 8.21
CA TYR A 234 -5.97 -11.30 7.12
C TYR A 234 -4.68 -12.01 7.55
N LEU A 235 -4.18 -11.73 8.75
CA LEU A 235 -2.95 -12.32 9.25
C LEU A 235 -3.06 -13.82 9.45
N MET A 236 -4.19 -14.30 9.98
CA MET A 236 -4.51 -15.72 10.10
C MET A 236 -4.58 -16.42 8.74
N GLY A 237 -5.29 -15.80 7.80
CA GLY A 237 -5.40 -16.30 6.43
C GLY A 237 -4.06 -16.38 5.72
N TYR A 238 -3.19 -15.38 5.91
CA TYR A 238 -1.85 -15.34 5.34
C TYR A 238 -0.98 -16.52 5.83
N ALA A 239 -0.94 -16.76 7.13
CA ALA A 239 -0.19 -17.87 7.69
C ALA A 239 -0.73 -19.24 7.23
N ALA A 240 -2.06 -19.42 7.21
CA ALA A 240 -2.70 -20.61 6.70
C ALA A 240 -2.40 -20.85 5.22
N PHE A 241 -2.42 -19.79 4.39
CA PHE A 241 -2.11 -19.88 2.96
C PHE A 241 -0.70 -20.42 2.70
N TYR A 242 0.31 -19.88 3.39
CA TYR A 242 1.70 -20.32 3.22
C TYR A 242 2.00 -21.67 3.90
N ALA A 243 1.16 -22.10 4.87
CA ALA A 243 1.19 -23.45 5.43
C ALA A 243 0.49 -24.50 4.52
N GLY A 244 -0.15 -24.07 3.43
CA GLY A 244 -0.89 -24.97 2.52
C GLY A 244 -2.31 -25.30 2.97
N ASP A 245 -2.78 -24.76 4.09
CA ASP A 245 -4.17 -24.91 4.54
C ASP A 245 -5.07 -23.88 3.84
N TYR A 246 -5.35 -24.15 2.56
CA TYR A 246 -6.15 -23.25 1.72
C TYR A 246 -7.59 -23.12 2.19
N LYS A 247 -8.14 -24.14 2.84
CA LYS A 247 -9.50 -24.08 3.40
C LYS A 247 -9.60 -23.02 4.50
N THR A 248 -8.69 -23.06 5.46
CA THR A 248 -8.61 -22.05 6.53
C THR A 248 -8.24 -20.67 5.95
N ALA A 249 -7.31 -20.61 4.99
CA ALA A 249 -6.93 -19.36 4.35
C ALA A 249 -8.13 -18.66 3.69
N ILE A 250 -8.95 -19.38 2.92
CA ILE A 250 -10.16 -18.83 2.28
C ILE A 250 -11.12 -18.32 3.35
N ALA A 251 -11.40 -19.13 4.38
CA ALA A 251 -12.35 -18.76 5.44
C ALA A 251 -11.91 -17.48 6.19
N GLU A 252 -10.62 -17.32 6.45
CA GLU A 252 -10.10 -16.15 7.15
C GLU A 252 -9.99 -14.92 6.22
N PHE A 253 -9.54 -15.06 4.98
CA PHE A 253 -9.53 -13.98 4.03
C PHE A 253 -10.92 -13.43 3.71
N GLN A 254 -11.96 -14.28 3.70
CA GLN A 254 -13.35 -13.83 3.52
C GLN A 254 -13.87 -12.93 4.65
N LYS A 255 -13.29 -13.02 5.86
CA LYS A 255 -13.60 -12.15 6.99
C LYS A 255 -12.80 -10.82 6.93
N ALA A 256 -11.75 -10.77 6.13
CA ALA A 256 -10.87 -9.61 6.00
C ALA A 256 -11.45 -8.54 5.07
N ASP A 257 -10.78 -7.40 4.91
CA ASP A 257 -11.26 -6.28 4.09
C ASP A 257 -11.27 -6.62 2.59
N GLN A 258 -12.45 -6.88 2.03
CA GLN A 258 -12.64 -7.24 0.63
C GLN A 258 -12.38 -6.08 -0.36
N ARG A 259 -12.00 -4.90 0.13
CA ARG A 259 -11.58 -3.76 -0.70
C ARG A 259 -10.06 -3.74 -0.91
N ASP A 260 -9.32 -4.56 -0.17
CA ASP A 260 -7.87 -4.70 -0.34
C ASP A 260 -7.55 -5.65 -1.51
N PRO A 261 -6.95 -5.16 -2.63
CA PRO A 261 -6.66 -6.00 -3.78
C PRO A 261 -5.70 -7.14 -3.47
N PHE A 262 -4.83 -6.99 -2.46
CA PHE A 262 -3.91 -8.05 -2.08
C PHE A 262 -4.63 -9.22 -1.40
N ILE A 263 -5.65 -8.95 -0.58
CA ILE A 263 -6.51 -9.99 -0.01
C ILE A 263 -7.28 -10.71 -1.11
N LEU A 264 -7.81 -9.97 -2.08
CA LEU A 264 -8.51 -10.58 -3.21
C LEU A 264 -7.61 -11.48 -4.07
N VAL A 265 -6.37 -11.06 -4.33
CA VAL A 265 -5.45 -11.90 -5.11
C VAL A 265 -5.03 -13.15 -4.33
N LEU A 266 -4.86 -13.07 -3.01
CA LEU A 266 -4.59 -14.23 -2.15
C LEU A 266 -5.79 -15.19 -2.12
N LEU A 267 -7.02 -14.68 -2.09
CA LEU A 267 -8.23 -15.49 -2.25
C LEU A 267 -8.24 -16.20 -3.59
N GLY A 268 -7.96 -15.48 -4.69
CA GLY A 268 -7.84 -16.09 -6.01
C GLY A 268 -6.82 -17.22 -6.04
N GLN A 269 -5.64 -17.01 -5.46
CA GLN A 269 -4.60 -18.04 -5.37
C GLN A 269 -5.02 -19.22 -4.48
N ALA A 270 -5.69 -18.97 -3.36
CA ALA A 270 -6.15 -20.02 -2.46
C ALA A 270 -7.22 -20.91 -3.12
N TYR A 271 -8.16 -20.31 -3.85
CA TYR A 271 -9.14 -21.05 -4.65
C TYR A 271 -8.47 -21.85 -5.78
N GLU A 272 -7.51 -21.26 -6.49
CA GLU A 272 -6.73 -21.95 -7.52
C GLU A 272 -6.02 -23.19 -6.93
N LYS A 273 -5.36 -23.05 -5.79
CA LYS A 273 -4.65 -24.13 -5.10
C LYS A 273 -5.59 -25.19 -4.53
N SER A 274 -6.83 -24.84 -4.21
CA SER A 274 -7.87 -25.81 -3.77
C SER A 274 -8.63 -26.44 -4.93
N GLY A 275 -8.31 -26.10 -6.19
CA GLY A 275 -8.91 -26.70 -7.38
C GLY A 275 -10.13 -25.96 -7.94
N ASP A 276 -10.57 -24.86 -7.33
CA ASP A 276 -11.69 -24.05 -7.80
C ASP A 276 -11.22 -22.92 -8.74
N ALA A 277 -10.94 -23.29 -9.98
CA ALA A 277 -10.47 -22.34 -11.01
C ALA A 277 -11.52 -21.28 -11.36
N SER A 278 -12.81 -21.54 -11.17
CA SER A 278 -13.87 -20.56 -11.45
C SER A 278 -13.82 -19.41 -10.44
N GLN A 279 -13.86 -19.72 -9.16
CA GLN A 279 -13.75 -18.73 -8.08
C GLN A 279 -12.41 -17.97 -8.17
N ALA A 280 -11.31 -18.67 -8.47
CA ALA A 280 -10.01 -18.02 -8.64
C ALA A 280 -10.06 -16.90 -9.69
N ARG A 281 -10.61 -17.18 -10.88
CA ARG A 281 -10.76 -16.17 -11.96
C ARG A 281 -11.64 -15.00 -11.53
N ASP A 282 -12.71 -15.24 -10.80
CA ASP A 282 -13.61 -14.19 -10.36
C ASP A 282 -12.91 -13.23 -9.39
N TYR A 283 -12.09 -13.75 -8.47
CA TYR A 283 -11.28 -12.92 -7.59
C TYR A 283 -10.19 -12.15 -8.35
N TYR A 284 -9.51 -12.75 -9.33
CA TYR A 284 -8.54 -12.04 -10.17
C TYR A 284 -9.18 -10.91 -10.97
N ARG A 285 -10.43 -11.09 -11.50
CA ARG A 285 -11.17 -10.01 -12.16
C ARG A 285 -11.48 -8.86 -11.20
N LYS A 286 -11.95 -9.15 -9.98
CA LYS A 286 -12.22 -8.15 -8.95
C LYS A 286 -10.98 -7.30 -8.62
N VAL A 287 -9.77 -7.90 -8.61
CA VAL A 287 -8.53 -7.15 -8.42
C VAL A 287 -8.35 -6.09 -9.52
N LEU A 288 -8.65 -6.43 -10.78
CA LEU A 288 -8.47 -5.51 -11.91
C LEU A 288 -9.50 -4.35 -11.94
N GLU A 289 -10.61 -4.47 -11.21
CA GLU A 289 -11.59 -3.41 -11.04
C GLU A 289 -11.11 -2.32 -10.05
N ILE A 290 -10.09 -2.61 -9.24
CA ILE A 290 -9.56 -1.68 -8.23
C ILE A 290 -8.52 -0.77 -8.88
N ASN A 291 -8.81 0.53 -8.93
CA ASN A 291 -7.99 1.54 -9.60
C ASN A 291 -7.27 2.46 -8.59
N PHE A 292 -6.73 1.90 -7.49
CA PHE A 292 -5.91 2.62 -6.53
C PHE A 292 -4.42 2.36 -6.80
N HIS A 293 -3.61 3.40 -6.74
CA HIS A 293 -2.17 3.30 -6.83
C HIS A 293 -1.57 3.23 -5.43
N ASN A 294 -1.26 2.01 -4.99
CA ASN A 294 -0.81 1.72 -3.65
C ASN A 294 -0.03 0.38 -3.60
N PRO A 295 0.72 0.10 -2.52
CA PRO A 295 1.52 -1.13 -2.44
C PRO A 295 0.69 -2.41 -2.61
N THR A 296 -0.51 -2.49 -2.04
CA THR A 296 -1.31 -3.73 -2.12
C THR A 296 -1.78 -4.01 -3.54
N ASN A 297 -2.08 -2.97 -4.32
CA ASN A 297 -2.41 -3.13 -5.73
C ASN A 297 -1.16 -3.40 -6.59
N ALA A 298 0.00 -2.88 -6.21
CA ALA A 298 1.27 -3.18 -6.86
C ALA A 298 1.63 -4.68 -6.78
N PHE A 299 1.29 -5.35 -5.70
CA PHE A 299 1.48 -6.80 -5.57
C PHE A 299 0.38 -7.61 -6.25
N ALA A 300 -0.85 -7.11 -6.25
CA ALA A 300 -2.02 -7.86 -6.68
C ALA A 300 -2.28 -7.78 -8.18
N ARG A 301 -2.30 -6.54 -8.74
CA ARG A 301 -2.74 -6.30 -10.11
C ARG A 301 -1.88 -6.98 -11.17
N PRO A 302 -0.52 -6.92 -11.13
CA PRO A 302 0.31 -7.61 -12.11
C PRO A 302 0.13 -9.13 -12.07
N LEU A 303 -0.02 -9.70 -10.86
CA LEU A 303 -0.25 -11.11 -10.66
C LEU A 303 -1.63 -11.54 -11.19
N ALA A 304 -2.69 -10.81 -10.85
CA ALA A 304 -4.04 -11.09 -11.33
C ALA A 304 -4.12 -11.03 -12.86
N LYS A 305 -3.51 -10.02 -13.49
CA LYS A 305 -3.42 -9.91 -14.95
C LYS A 305 -2.72 -11.12 -15.55
N LYS A 306 -1.52 -11.47 -15.03
CA LYS A 306 -0.78 -12.65 -15.49
C LYS A 306 -1.60 -13.95 -15.40
N LYS A 307 -2.37 -14.11 -14.31
CA LYS A 307 -3.21 -15.31 -14.11
C LYS A 307 -4.40 -15.38 -15.06
N LEU A 308 -5.00 -14.26 -15.39
CA LEU A 308 -6.10 -14.20 -16.36
C LEU A 308 -5.60 -14.42 -17.80
N ASP A 309 -4.45 -13.83 -18.15
CA ASP A 309 -3.84 -13.95 -19.48
C ASP A 309 -3.37 -15.40 -19.76
N ALA A 310 -2.89 -16.12 -18.74
CA ALA A 310 -2.42 -17.52 -18.87
C ALA A 310 -3.57 -18.54 -18.97
N GLY A 311 -4.80 -18.15 -18.64
CA GLY A 311 -5.99 -19.03 -18.66
C GLY A 311 -6.96 -18.73 -19.82
N SER A 312 -6.57 -17.86 -20.77
CA SER A 312 -7.35 -17.47 -21.97
C SER A 312 -6.92 -18.24 -23.24
#